data_865eb5d61c399ff382849fb1cb1fffb4
#
_entry.id   865eb5d61c399ff382849fb1cb1fffb4
#
_cell.length_a   1.000
_cell.length_b   1.000
_cell.length_c   1.000
_cell.angle_alpha   90.00
_cell.angle_beta   90.00
_cell.angle_gamma   90.00
#
_symmetry.space_group_name_H-M   'P 1'
#
loop_
_entity.id
_entity.type
_entity.pdbx_description
1 polymer ?
#
loop_
_entity_poly.entity_id
_entity_poly.type
_entity_poly.pdbx_seq_one_letter_code
_entity_poly.pdbx_strand_id
1 'polypeptide(L)'
;SKNYAGINSPVIDELLDHLLNAKTYNEQRTAARALDRALLWNYYSIPNWYINHHRIAYQNRFEFVRIPPYTLGLRAWWLKPSEIK
;
A
#
# COMPACT_ATOMS: atom_id res chain seq x y z
N SER A 1 18.40 4.59 -2.28
CA SER A 1 17.13 4.07 -2.81
C SER A 1 16.77 2.76 -2.13
N LYS A 2 15.48 2.46 -2.05
CA LYS A 2 14.98 1.22 -1.41
C LYS A 2 14.75 0.09 -2.42
N ASN A 3 15.58 -0.01 -3.43
CA ASN A 3 15.52 -1.08 -4.42
C ASN A 3 16.18 -2.36 -3.89
N TYR A 4 15.50 -3.05 -3.00
CA TYR A 4 16.01 -4.25 -2.34
C TYR A 4 16.16 -5.46 -3.29
N ALA A 5 15.37 -5.51 -4.35
CA ALA A 5 15.46 -6.58 -5.35
C ALA A 5 16.63 -6.36 -6.33
N GLY A 6 17.28 -5.20 -6.33
CA GLY A 6 18.37 -4.88 -7.23
C GLY A 6 17.97 -4.83 -8.70
N ILE A 7 16.72 -4.41 -8.97
CA ILE A 7 16.21 -4.34 -10.35
C ILE A 7 17.02 -3.30 -11.13
N ASN A 8 17.57 -3.74 -12.26
CA ASN A 8 18.33 -2.89 -13.18
C ASN A 8 17.92 -3.23 -14.61
N SER A 9 16.89 -2.58 -15.10
CA SER A 9 16.35 -2.80 -16.44
C SER A 9 15.97 -1.47 -17.09
N PRO A 10 16.51 -1.17 -18.29
CA PRO A 10 16.13 0.04 -19.02
C PRO A 10 14.64 0.11 -19.33
N VAL A 11 14.00 -1.02 -19.58
CA VAL A 11 12.55 -1.10 -19.88
C VAL A 11 11.74 -0.68 -18.64
N ILE A 12 12.10 -1.16 -17.46
CA ILE A 12 11.43 -0.80 -16.22
C ILE A 12 11.65 0.67 -15.90
N ASP A 13 12.85 1.19 -16.10
CA ASP A 13 13.15 2.61 -15.90
C ASP A 13 12.31 3.50 -16.82
N GLU A 14 12.16 3.12 -18.10
CA GLU A 14 11.29 3.83 -19.04
C GLU A 14 9.82 3.79 -18.62
N LEU A 15 9.32 2.64 -18.17
CA LEU A 15 7.94 2.53 -17.67
C LEU A 15 7.72 3.36 -16.40
N LEU A 16 8.71 3.46 -15.53
CA LEU A 16 8.65 4.33 -14.37
C LEU A 16 8.58 5.82 -14.77
N ASP A 17 9.36 6.23 -15.76
CA ASP A 17 9.31 7.60 -16.27
C ASP A 17 7.95 7.92 -16.86
N HIS A 18 7.35 7.00 -17.63
CA HIS A 18 5.98 7.16 -18.10
C HIS A 18 4.97 7.29 -16.97
N LEU A 19 5.09 6.49 -15.93
CA LEU A 19 4.22 6.55 -14.76
C LEU A 19 4.33 7.89 -14.03
N LEU A 20 5.56 8.37 -13.81
CA LEU A 20 5.83 9.61 -13.09
C LEU A 20 5.39 10.85 -13.88
N ASN A 21 5.48 10.80 -15.20
CA ASN A 21 5.11 11.91 -16.09
C ASN A 21 3.65 11.86 -16.59
N ALA A 22 2.87 10.88 -16.16
CA ALA A 22 1.48 10.75 -16.53
C ALA A 22 0.66 11.97 -16.05
N LYS A 23 -0.10 12.56 -16.95
CA LYS A 23 -0.89 13.78 -16.69
C LYS A 23 -2.33 13.49 -16.31
N THR A 24 -2.84 12.34 -16.69
CA THR A 24 -4.20 11.92 -16.41
C THR A 24 -4.22 10.61 -15.61
N TYR A 25 -5.32 10.37 -14.89
CA TYR A 25 -5.52 9.11 -14.18
C TYR A 25 -5.47 7.89 -15.12
N ASN A 26 -6.03 8.00 -16.32
CA ASN A 26 -6.02 6.92 -17.29
C ASN A 26 -4.61 6.58 -17.80
N GLU A 27 -3.80 7.60 -18.06
CA GLU A 27 -2.38 7.42 -18.42
C GLU A 27 -1.61 6.76 -17.27
N GLN A 28 -1.79 7.25 -16.07
CA GLN A 28 -1.17 6.67 -14.87
C GLN A 28 -1.55 5.20 -14.68
N ARG A 29 -2.83 4.89 -14.81
CA ARG A 29 -3.35 3.52 -14.69
C ARG A 29 -2.77 2.60 -15.76
N THR A 30 -2.69 3.06 -17.00
CA THR A 30 -2.12 2.30 -18.12
C THR A 30 -0.63 2.04 -17.90
N ALA A 31 0.14 3.05 -17.51
CA ALA A 31 1.55 2.91 -17.19
C ALA A 31 1.80 1.98 -16.00
N ALA A 32 1.00 2.09 -14.95
CA ALA A 32 1.07 1.23 -13.78
C ALA A 32 0.80 -0.24 -14.12
N ARG A 33 -0.19 -0.51 -14.96
CA ARG A 33 -0.50 -1.87 -15.42
C ARG A 33 0.61 -2.46 -16.29
N ALA A 34 1.22 -1.66 -17.15
CA ALA A 34 2.35 -2.10 -17.97
C ALA A 34 3.56 -2.42 -17.10
N LEU A 35 3.84 -1.57 -16.11
CA LEU A 35 4.92 -1.78 -15.14
C LEU A 35 4.69 -3.04 -14.31
N ASP A 36 3.50 -3.24 -13.79
CA ASP A 36 3.12 -4.43 -13.02
C ASP A 36 3.35 -5.71 -13.83
N ARG A 37 2.90 -5.71 -15.09
CA ARG A 37 3.11 -6.84 -16.01
C ARG A 37 4.59 -7.11 -16.27
N ALA A 38 5.39 -6.07 -16.49
CA ALA A 38 6.83 -6.21 -16.70
C ALA A 38 7.54 -6.78 -15.47
N LEU A 39 7.17 -6.33 -14.27
CA LEU A 39 7.74 -6.84 -13.03
C LEU A 39 7.38 -8.30 -12.77
N LEU A 40 6.13 -8.69 -13.03
CA LEU A 40 5.68 -10.07 -12.84
C LEU A 40 6.34 -11.04 -13.83
N TRP A 41 6.43 -10.66 -15.10
CA TRP A 41 7.03 -11.49 -16.15
C TRP A 41 8.54 -11.68 -16.00
N ASN A 42 9.23 -10.76 -15.33
CA ASN A 42 10.64 -10.91 -15.01
C ASN A 42 10.90 -11.63 -13.68
N TYR A 43 9.87 -12.10 -13.01
CA TYR A 43 9.96 -12.89 -11.78
C TYR A 43 10.72 -12.21 -10.63
N TYR A 44 10.66 -10.89 -10.53
CA TYR A 44 11.27 -10.16 -9.41
C TYR A 44 10.55 -10.37 -8.09
N SER A 45 9.28 -10.70 -8.14
CA SER A 45 8.47 -11.00 -6.97
C SER A 45 7.39 -12.02 -7.30
N ILE A 46 6.99 -12.76 -6.28
CA ILE A 46 5.87 -13.70 -6.36
C ILE A 46 4.74 -13.14 -5.52
N PRO A 47 3.68 -12.60 -6.13
CA PRO A 47 2.54 -12.13 -5.37
C PRO A 47 1.79 -13.32 -4.77
N ASN A 48 1.58 -13.31 -3.46
CA ASN A 48 0.83 -14.35 -2.77
C ASN A 48 -0.64 -13.95 -2.66
N TRP A 49 -0.94 -13.22 -1.62
CA TRP A 49 -2.30 -12.83 -1.29
C TRP A 49 -2.29 -11.47 -0.57
N TYR A 50 -3.42 -10.84 -0.56
CA TYR A 50 -3.64 -9.65 0.25
C TYR A 50 -5.04 -9.68 0.86
N ILE A 51 -5.25 -8.90 1.89
CA ILE A 51 -6.56 -8.62 2.43
C ILE A 51 -6.84 -7.12 2.36
N ASN A 52 -8.04 -6.77 1.97
CA ASN A 52 -8.43 -5.37 1.79
C ASN A 52 -8.97 -4.72 3.06
N HIS A 53 -8.97 -5.46 4.17
CA HIS A 53 -9.39 -4.98 5.47
C HIS A 53 -8.61 -5.71 6.57
N HIS A 54 -8.44 -5.03 7.67
CA HIS A 54 -7.83 -5.63 8.85
C HIS A 54 -8.89 -6.23 9.76
N ARG A 55 -8.64 -7.42 10.27
CA ARG A 55 -9.49 -8.08 11.25
C ARG A 55 -8.87 -7.91 12.62
N ILE A 56 -9.58 -7.23 13.52
CA ILE A 56 -9.08 -6.92 14.86
C ILE A 56 -10.13 -7.36 15.86
N ALA A 57 -9.69 -8.15 16.85
CA ALA A 57 -10.49 -8.48 18.02
C ALA A 57 -10.02 -7.61 19.20
N TYR A 58 -10.91 -6.92 19.85
CA TYR A 58 -10.60 -6.06 21.00
C TYR A 58 -11.75 -6.01 21.98
N GLN A 59 -11.44 -5.63 23.22
CA GLN A 59 -12.47 -5.41 24.22
C GLN A 59 -13.23 -4.11 23.93
N ASN A 60 -14.55 -4.12 24.08
CA ASN A 60 -15.40 -2.96 23.83
C ASN A 60 -15.24 -1.84 24.89
N ARG A 61 -14.02 -1.62 25.33
CA ARG A 61 -13.62 -0.55 26.24
C ARG A 61 -12.89 0.59 25.52
N PHE A 62 -12.50 0.35 24.27
CA PHE A 62 -11.70 1.27 23.50
C PHE A 62 -12.53 1.94 22.41
N GLU A 63 -12.18 3.17 22.13
CA GLU A 63 -12.62 3.92 20.97
C GLU A 63 -11.41 4.27 20.11
N PHE A 64 -11.65 4.45 18.83
CA PHE A 64 -10.61 4.76 17.85
C PHE A 64 -11.21 5.48 16.65
N VAL A 65 -10.36 6.14 15.89
CA VAL A 65 -10.75 6.73 14.62
C VAL A 65 -11.04 5.63 13.61
N ARG A 66 -12.24 5.63 13.04
CA ARG A 66 -12.71 4.58 12.13
C ARG A 66 -11.80 4.38 10.91
N ILE A 67 -11.25 5.46 10.39
CA ILE A 67 -10.30 5.42 9.28
C ILE A 67 -9.03 6.16 9.73
N PRO A 68 -8.05 5.44 10.28
CA PRO A 68 -6.81 6.08 10.68
C PRO A 68 -6.03 6.56 9.45
N PRO A 69 -5.41 7.75 9.51
CA PRO A 69 -4.78 8.36 8.34
C PRO A 69 -3.56 7.59 7.82
N TYR A 70 -2.92 6.77 8.63
CA TYR A 70 -1.67 6.10 8.23
C TYR A 70 -1.66 4.60 8.46
N THR A 71 -1.99 4.18 9.66
CA THR A 71 -1.95 2.75 10.04
C THR A 71 -3.00 2.45 11.10
N LEU A 72 -3.19 1.17 11.41
CA LEU A 72 -4.00 0.72 12.55
C LEU A 72 -3.45 1.14 13.92
N GLY A 73 -2.49 2.04 13.99
CA GLY A 73 -1.74 2.40 15.18
C GLY A 73 -2.56 2.40 16.47
N LEU A 74 -2.29 1.45 17.34
CA LEU A 74 -2.89 1.36 18.67
C LEU A 74 -2.69 2.64 19.49
N ARG A 75 -1.72 3.45 19.13
CA ARG A 75 -1.45 4.77 19.73
C ARG A 75 -2.59 5.78 19.53
N ALA A 76 -3.47 5.56 18.55
CA ALA A 76 -4.64 6.39 18.29
C ALA A 76 -5.91 5.87 18.96
N TRP A 77 -5.78 4.86 19.80
CA TRP A 77 -6.90 4.28 20.54
C TRP A 77 -6.94 4.88 21.95
N TRP A 78 -8.14 5.07 22.49
CA TRP A 78 -8.35 5.59 23.84
C TRP A 78 -9.44 4.81 24.56
N LEU A 79 -9.42 4.88 25.89
CA LEU A 79 -10.48 4.29 26.70
C LEU A 79 -11.75 5.12 26.56
N LYS A 80 -12.89 4.47 26.49
CA LYS A 80 -14.18 5.16 26.56
C LYS A 80 -14.26 5.94 27.89
N PRO A 81 -14.87 7.13 27.89
CA PRO A 81 -15.03 7.93 29.12
C PRO A 81 -15.68 7.16 30.26
N SER A 82 -16.60 6.25 29.99
CA SER A 82 -17.25 5.39 30.97
C SER A 82 -16.31 4.38 31.64
N GLU A 83 -15.17 4.10 31.05
CA GLU A 83 -14.16 3.15 31.53
C GLU A 83 -13.00 3.83 32.28
N ILE A 84 -12.97 5.14 32.26
CA ILE A 84 -11.98 5.93 33.01
C ILE A 84 -12.50 6.10 34.42
N LYS A 85 -11.75 5.56 35.37
CA LYS A 85 -12.05 5.66 36.81
C LYS A 85 -11.24 6.77 37.47
#